data_cdad47f796a5c19e768acd9af739d967
#
_entry.id   cdad47f796a5c19e768acd9af739d967
#
_cell.length_a   1.000
_cell.length_b   1.000
_cell.length_c   1.000
_cell.angle_alpha   90.00
_cell.angle_beta   90.00
_cell.angle_gamma   90.00
#
_symmetry.space_group_name_H-M   'P 1'
#
loop_
_entity.id
_entity.type
_entity.pdbx_description
1 polymer ?
#
loop_
_entity_poly.entity_id
_entity_poly.type
_entity_poly.pdbx_seq_one_letter_code
_entity_poly.pdbx_strand_id
1 'polypeptide(L)'
;MTPASERPAITPETLRQLAFDQSIRWTSQNDDLWQLIDNDLWQLTRNPSLVLSTVPLQKLEALLQRAECHRLVEGIVEAQQARLERATWFASQSHGDQSYSEQLARVAYFSMEYMLSEALPIYSGGLGNVAGDQLKAANDLGVPIT
;
A
#
# COMPACT_ATOMS: atom_id res chain seq x y z
N MET A 1 2.76 -4.86 -33.36
CA MET A 1 3.14 -5.85 -32.33
C MET A 1 4.06 -5.13 -31.37
N THR A 2 3.51 -4.65 -30.26
CA THR A 2 4.29 -4.07 -29.16
C THR A 2 5.00 -5.23 -28.46
N PRO A 3 6.30 -5.17 -28.18
CA PRO A 3 6.98 -6.23 -27.45
C PRO A 3 6.29 -6.38 -26.08
N ALA A 4 5.98 -7.62 -25.70
CA ALA A 4 5.53 -7.93 -24.35
C ALA A 4 6.59 -7.36 -23.39
N SER A 5 6.21 -6.35 -22.61
CA SER A 5 7.10 -5.83 -21.57
C SER A 5 7.41 -7.02 -20.65
N GLU A 6 8.67 -7.40 -20.55
CA GLU A 6 9.11 -8.38 -19.57
C GLU A 6 8.58 -7.94 -18.21
N ARG A 7 7.66 -8.72 -17.66
CA ARG A 7 7.18 -8.46 -16.30
C ARG A 7 8.37 -8.55 -15.35
N PRO A 8 8.58 -7.58 -14.48
CA PRO A 8 9.71 -7.62 -13.57
C PRO A 8 9.64 -8.89 -12.73
N ALA A 9 10.78 -9.56 -12.56
CA ALA A 9 10.85 -10.76 -11.75
C ALA A 9 10.43 -10.43 -10.30
N ILE A 10 9.52 -11.22 -9.74
CA ILE A 10 9.12 -11.09 -8.34
C ILE A 10 10.26 -11.59 -7.47
N THR A 11 10.78 -10.72 -6.63
CA THR A 11 11.94 -10.95 -5.78
C THR A 11 11.59 -10.71 -4.30
N PRO A 12 12.43 -11.14 -3.34
CA PRO A 12 12.27 -10.75 -1.94
C PRO A 12 12.20 -9.24 -1.74
N GLU A 13 12.87 -8.45 -2.59
CA GLU A 13 12.80 -7.00 -2.56
C GLU A 13 11.41 -6.47 -2.96
N THR A 14 10.77 -7.09 -3.94
CA THR A 14 9.38 -6.79 -4.30
C THR A 14 8.45 -6.97 -3.08
N LEU A 15 8.60 -8.07 -2.33
CA LEU A 15 7.82 -8.27 -1.11
C LEU A 15 8.09 -7.20 -0.05
N ARG A 16 9.35 -6.76 0.11
CA ARG A 16 9.68 -5.67 1.04
C ARG A 16 9.02 -4.36 0.64
N GLN A 17 9.05 -4.00 -0.64
CA GLN A 17 8.38 -2.80 -1.14
C GLN A 17 6.88 -2.85 -0.85
N LEU A 18 6.22 -3.99 -1.10
CA LEU A 18 4.81 -4.18 -0.78
C LEU A 18 4.54 -4.10 0.74
N ALA A 19 5.45 -4.59 1.57
CA ALA A 19 5.33 -4.53 3.03
C ALA A 19 5.41 -3.10 3.58
N PHE A 20 6.15 -2.21 2.92
CA PHE A 20 6.28 -0.81 3.31
C PHE A 20 5.21 0.10 2.70
N ASP A 21 4.50 -0.34 1.66
CA ASP A 21 3.44 0.47 1.06
C ASP A 21 2.19 0.47 1.95
N GLN A 22 2.01 1.56 2.68
CA GLN A 22 0.87 1.74 3.57
C GLN A 22 -0.46 1.77 2.81
N SER A 23 -0.47 2.24 1.57
CA SER A 23 -1.67 2.33 0.75
C SER A 23 -2.26 0.96 0.37
N ILE A 24 -1.42 -0.07 0.33
CA ILE A 24 -1.83 -1.46 0.11
C ILE A 24 -2.48 -2.04 1.38
N ARG A 25 -2.11 -1.54 2.55
CA ARG A 25 -2.43 -2.15 3.84
C ARG A 25 -3.83 -1.89 4.35
N TRP A 26 -4.46 -0.82 3.95
CA TRP A 26 -5.85 -0.57 4.35
C TRP A 26 -6.89 -1.22 3.44
N THR A 27 -6.46 -2.04 2.47
CA THR A 27 -7.33 -2.93 1.72
C THR A 27 -7.12 -4.36 2.20
N SER A 28 -8.16 -5.01 2.71
CA SER A 28 -8.13 -6.39 3.22
C SER A 28 -7.81 -7.47 2.16
N GLN A 29 -7.75 -7.09 0.89
CA GLN A 29 -7.49 -8.01 -0.23
C GLN A 29 -6.06 -8.54 -0.28
N ASN A 30 -5.15 -8.03 0.55
CA ASN A 30 -3.72 -8.35 0.50
C ASN A 30 -3.27 -9.26 1.65
N ASP A 31 -4.17 -9.63 2.54
CA ASP A 31 -3.89 -10.48 3.69
C ASP A 31 -3.41 -11.88 3.27
N ASP A 32 -3.96 -12.42 2.18
CA ASP A 32 -3.67 -13.75 1.68
C ASP A 32 -2.18 -13.97 1.37
N LEU A 33 -1.49 -12.95 0.87
CA LEU A 33 -0.05 -13.02 0.62
C LEU A 33 0.73 -13.23 1.92
N TRP A 34 0.41 -12.47 2.95
CA TRP A 34 1.11 -12.54 4.23
C TRP A 34 0.78 -13.81 4.99
N GLN A 35 -0.46 -14.29 4.90
CA GLN A 35 -0.89 -15.58 5.43
C GLN A 35 -0.17 -16.74 4.72
N LEU A 36 0.02 -16.67 3.40
CA LEU A 36 0.77 -17.68 2.65
C LEU A 36 2.23 -17.77 3.11
N ILE A 37 2.85 -16.65 3.47
CA ILE A 37 4.25 -16.59 3.93
C ILE A 37 4.37 -17.16 5.36
N ASP A 38 3.58 -16.66 6.30
CA ASP A 38 3.51 -17.14 7.68
C ASP A 38 2.16 -16.76 8.33
N ASN A 39 1.20 -17.69 8.29
CA ASN A 39 -0.14 -17.45 8.79
C ASN A 39 -0.16 -17.15 10.29
N ASP A 40 0.60 -17.88 11.09
CA ASP A 40 0.55 -17.77 12.54
C ASP A 40 1.06 -16.40 12.98
N LEU A 41 2.20 -15.99 12.43
CA LEU A 41 2.77 -14.67 12.70
C LEU A 41 1.91 -13.54 12.15
N TRP A 42 1.26 -13.75 10.98
CA TRP A 42 0.33 -12.78 10.43
C TRP A 42 -0.90 -12.61 11.32
N GLN A 43 -1.53 -13.68 11.77
CA GLN A 43 -2.69 -13.59 12.66
C GLN A 43 -2.36 -12.90 13.99
N LEU A 44 -1.14 -13.09 14.48
CA LEU A 44 -0.69 -12.50 15.74
C LEU A 44 -0.35 -11.00 15.61
N THR A 45 0.24 -10.58 14.49
CA THR A 45 0.90 -9.27 14.41
C THR A 45 0.31 -8.32 13.38
N ARG A 46 -0.39 -8.83 12.38
CA ARG A 46 -0.84 -8.05 11.21
C ARG A 46 0.26 -7.15 10.63
N ASN A 47 1.51 -7.56 10.77
CA ASN A 47 2.69 -6.79 10.39
C ASN A 47 3.52 -7.50 9.31
N PRO A 48 3.41 -7.07 8.02
CA PRO A 48 4.15 -7.68 6.92
C PRO A 48 5.66 -7.59 7.08
N SER A 49 6.15 -6.46 7.62
CA SER A 49 7.58 -6.27 7.82
C SER A 49 8.14 -7.27 8.85
N LEU A 50 7.36 -7.54 9.90
CA LEU A 50 7.73 -8.54 10.91
C LEU A 50 7.68 -9.95 10.32
N VAL A 51 6.65 -10.29 9.53
CA VAL A 51 6.55 -11.55 8.81
C VAL A 51 7.80 -11.76 7.93
N LEU A 52 8.17 -10.77 7.12
CA LEU A 52 9.34 -10.87 6.23
C LEU A 52 10.67 -10.94 6.98
N SER A 53 10.80 -10.25 8.12
CA SER A 53 12.06 -10.25 8.90
C SER A 53 12.30 -11.57 9.64
N THR A 54 11.24 -12.32 9.91
CA THR A 54 11.30 -13.56 10.69
C THR A 54 11.46 -14.79 9.81
N VAL A 55 10.95 -14.74 8.58
CA VAL A 55 11.00 -15.88 7.65
C VAL A 55 12.40 -15.99 7.03
N PRO A 56 13.04 -17.19 7.07
CA PRO A 56 14.33 -17.41 6.42
C PRO A 56 14.28 -17.12 4.92
N LEU A 57 15.35 -16.50 4.39
CA LEU A 57 15.44 -16.14 2.96
C LEU A 57 15.19 -17.32 2.03
N GLN A 58 15.74 -18.49 2.35
CA GLN A 58 15.53 -19.72 1.56
C GLN A 58 14.05 -20.13 1.47
N LYS A 59 13.28 -19.94 2.57
CA LYS A 59 11.83 -20.20 2.56
C LYS A 59 11.11 -19.18 1.68
N LEU A 60 11.47 -17.89 1.76
CA LEU A 60 10.93 -16.84 0.88
C LEU A 60 11.21 -17.14 -0.59
N GLU A 61 12.44 -17.47 -0.94
CA GLU A 61 12.83 -17.83 -2.30
C GLU A 61 12.04 -19.04 -2.84
N ALA A 62 11.85 -20.08 -2.01
CA ALA A 62 11.04 -21.24 -2.36
C ALA A 62 9.56 -20.89 -2.56
N LEU A 63 9.01 -19.98 -1.74
CA LEU A 63 7.63 -19.51 -1.88
C LEU A 63 7.46 -18.67 -3.16
N LEU A 64 8.45 -17.85 -3.50
CA LEU A 64 8.46 -17.06 -4.72
C LEU A 64 8.49 -17.89 -6.01
N GLN A 65 8.88 -19.17 -5.96
CA GLN A 65 8.76 -20.10 -7.08
C GLN A 65 7.34 -20.69 -7.24
N ARG A 66 6.46 -20.50 -6.28
CA ARG A 66 5.10 -21.04 -6.32
C ARG A 66 4.19 -20.15 -7.14
N ALA A 67 3.44 -20.74 -8.08
CA ALA A 67 2.48 -20.02 -8.91
C ALA A 67 1.40 -19.26 -8.12
N GLU A 68 1.05 -19.74 -6.93
CA GLU A 68 0.12 -19.09 -6.02
C GLU A 68 0.67 -17.76 -5.50
N CYS A 69 1.93 -17.74 -5.05
CA CYS A 69 2.61 -16.53 -4.59
C CYS A 69 2.71 -15.50 -5.72
N HIS A 70 3.08 -15.92 -6.92
CA HIS A 70 3.12 -15.05 -8.10
C HIS A 70 1.78 -14.39 -8.38
N ARG A 71 0.69 -15.16 -8.40
CA ARG A 71 -0.65 -14.61 -8.63
C ARG A 71 -1.06 -13.58 -7.60
N LEU A 72 -0.76 -13.82 -6.32
CA LEU A 72 -1.08 -12.88 -5.24
C LEU A 72 -0.28 -11.57 -5.40
N VAL A 73 1.03 -11.66 -5.64
CA VAL A 73 1.87 -10.48 -5.83
C VAL A 73 1.48 -9.70 -7.09
N GLU A 74 1.26 -10.38 -8.21
CA GLU A 74 0.81 -9.76 -9.46
C GLU A 74 -0.52 -9.03 -9.26
N GLY A 75 -1.50 -9.67 -8.61
CA GLY A 75 -2.79 -9.05 -8.32
C GLY A 75 -2.68 -7.79 -7.46
N ILE A 76 -1.77 -7.78 -6.47
CA ILE A 76 -1.52 -6.60 -5.63
C ILE A 76 -0.89 -5.47 -6.47
N VAL A 77 0.12 -5.78 -7.28
CA VAL A 77 0.81 -4.81 -8.12
C VAL A 77 -0.14 -4.22 -9.17
N GLU A 78 -0.94 -5.06 -9.82
CA GLU A 78 -1.95 -4.62 -10.79
C GLU A 78 -3.00 -3.71 -10.15
N ALA A 79 -3.51 -4.08 -8.97
CA ALA A 79 -4.46 -3.25 -8.23
C ALA A 79 -3.86 -1.90 -7.79
N GLN A 80 -2.59 -1.89 -7.38
CA GLN A 80 -1.86 -0.66 -7.06
C GLN A 80 -1.72 0.24 -8.29
N GLN A 81 -1.32 -0.33 -9.42
CA GLN A 81 -1.15 0.43 -10.66
C GLN A 81 -2.48 1.00 -11.16
N ALA A 82 -3.55 0.19 -11.18
CA ALA A 82 -4.89 0.65 -11.54
C ALA A 82 -5.38 1.79 -10.64
N ARG A 83 -5.00 1.76 -9.35
CA ARG A 83 -5.33 2.84 -8.42
C ARG A 83 -4.57 4.13 -8.73
N LEU A 84 -3.28 4.05 -9.08
CA LEU A 84 -2.47 5.21 -9.45
C LEU A 84 -2.93 5.86 -10.76
N GLU A 85 -3.45 5.05 -11.70
CA GLU A 85 -3.95 5.52 -13.00
C GLU A 85 -5.41 6.02 -12.94
N ARG A 86 -6.11 5.76 -11.83
CA ARG A 86 -7.50 6.16 -11.68
C ARG A 86 -7.65 7.68 -11.62
N ALA A 87 -8.58 8.22 -12.41
CA ALA A 87 -9.00 9.61 -12.24
C ALA A 87 -9.54 9.83 -10.82
N THR A 88 -8.93 10.75 -10.09
CA THR A 88 -9.34 11.08 -8.72
C THR A 88 -10.33 12.23 -8.69
N TRP A 89 -11.10 12.33 -7.60
CA TRP A 89 -12.02 13.44 -7.42
C TRP A 89 -11.29 14.78 -7.50
N PHE A 90 -10.16 14.93 -6.83
CA PHE A 90 -9.40 16.18 -6.80
C PHE A 90 -8.91 16.61 -8.19
N ALA A 91 -8.42 15.64 -8.99
CA ALA A 91 -7.98 15.93 -10.35
C ALA A 91 -9.10 16.37 -11.29
N SER A 92 -10.35 16.01 -10.98
CA SER A 92 -11.54 16.41 -11.74
C SER A 92 -12.12 17.77 -11.34
N GLN A 93 -11.64 18.38 -10.25
CA GLN A 93 -12.16 19.67 -9.76
C GLN A 93 -11.47 20.84 -10.43
N SER A 94 -12.24 21.89 -10.71
CA SER A 94 -11.76 23.14 -11.29
C SER A 94 -12.48 24.34 -10.72
N HIS A 95 -11.85 25.51 -10.80
CA HIS A 95 -12.46 26.80 -10.51
C HIS A 95 -12.18 27.75 -11.67
N GLY A 96 -13.22 28.13 -12.41
CA GLY A 96 -13.07 28.82 -13.69
C GLY A 96 -12.36 27.91 -14.72
N ASP A 97 -11.38 28.43 -15.43
CA ASP A 97 -10.62 27.73 -16.46
C ASP A 97 -9.42 26.95 -15.93
N GLN A 98 -9.16 26.99 -14.60
CA GLN A 98 -8.01 26.35 -13.98
C GLN A 98 -8.41 25.17 -13.08
N SER A 99 -7.69 24.05 -13.18
CA SER A 99 -7.89 22.92 -12.28
C SER A 99 -7.29 23.20 -10.89
N TYR A 100 -7.89 22.63 -9.83
CA TYR A 100 -7.32 22.72 -8.49
C TYR A 100 -5.95 22.05 -8.39
N SER A 101 -5.69 20.99 -9.16
CA SER A 101 -4.41 20.31 -9.19
C SER A 101 -3.27 21.19 -9.74
N GLU A 102 -3.58 22.20 -10.56
CA GLU A 102 -2.60 23.18 -11.05
C GLU A 102 -2.33 24.29 -10.03
N GLN A 103 -3.33 24.64 -9.21
CA GLN A 103 -3.21 25.71 -8.22
C GLN A 103 -2.65 25.24 -6.87
N LEU A 104 -3.00 24.01 -6.45
CA LEU A 104 -2.64 23.45 -5.17
C LEU A 104 -1.71 22.24 -5.36
N ALA A 105 -0.42 22.52 -5.35
CA ALA A 105 0.60 21.49 -5.58
C ALA A 105 0.79 20.57 -4.37
N ARG A 106 0.62 21.08 -3.13
CA ARG A 106 0.88 20.31 -1.91
C ARG A 106 0.20 20.93 -0.68
N VAL A 107 -0.29 20.06 0.21
CA VAL A 107 -0.82 20.42 1.53
C VAL A 107 -0.01 19.69 2.59
N ALA A 108 0.56 20.41 3.55
CA ALA A 108 1.21 19.80 4.71
C ALA A 108 0.19 19.61 5.84
N TYR A 109 0.06 18.39 6.35
CA TYR A 109 -0.79 18.07 7.48
C TYR A 109 0.04 17.61 8.68
N PHE A 110 -0.04 18.34 9.77
CA PHE A 110 0.71 18.07 10.99
C PHE A 110 -0.21 17.50 12.06
N SER A 111 0.14 16.32 12.57
CA SER A 111 -0.50 15.71 13.72
C SER A 111 0.55 15.05 14.61
N MET A 112 0.25 14.94 15.89
CA MET A 112 1.13 14.23 16.84
C MET A 112 0.98 12.72 16.73
N GLU A 113 -0.10 12.22 16.15
CA GLU A 113 -0.40 10.79 16.00
C GLU A 113 -1.13 10.53 14.68
N TYR A 114 -0.86 9.34 14.11
CA TYR A 114 -1.56 8.84 12.91
C TYR A 114 -1.83 7.34 13.04
N MET A 115 -3.09 6.95 13.03
CA MET A 115 -3.50 5.54 12.94
C MET A 115 -3.60 5.13 11.48
N LEU A 116 -2.49 4.71 10.89
CA LEU A 116 -2.43 4.24 9.49
C LEU A 116 -2.61 2.74 9.41
N SER A 117 -1.94 2.00 10.28
CA SER A 117 -2.03 0.55 10.39
C SER A 117 -1.58 0.08 11.76
N GLU A 118 -1.99 -1.12 12.16
CA GLU A 118 -1.54 -1.76 13.41
C GLU A 118 -0.02 -1.98 13.47
N ALA A 119 0.61 -2.17 12.31
CA ALA A 119 2.05 -2.37 12.22
C ALA A 119 2.86 -1.08 12.41
N LEU A 120 2.23 0.08 12.40
CA LEU A 120 2.86 1.37 12.63
C LEU A 120 2.22 2.03 13.86
N PRO A 121 2.68 1.70 15.08
CA PRO A 121 2.05 2.14 16.32
C PRO A 121 2.47 3.58 16.69
N ILE A 122 2.13 4.55 15.86
CA ILE A 122 2.36 5.98 16.06
C ILE A 122 1.08 6.72 16.47
N TYR A 123 0.23 6.06 17.20
CA TYR A 123 -1.03 6.59 17.72
C TYR A 123 -1.34 6.01 19.09
N SER A 124 -2.12 6.72 19.87
CA SER A 124 -2.56 6.28 21.21
C SER A 124 -4.06 6.44 21.45
N GLY A 125 -4.78 7.17 20.61
CA GLY A 125 -6.19 7.43 20.82
C GLY A 125 -6.95 7.97 19.61
N GLY A 126 -8.11 8.60 19.89
CA GLY A 126 -9.04 9.07 18.87
C GLY A 126 -8.46 10.14 17.92
N LEU A 127 -7.50 10.93 18.37
CA LEU A 127 -6.81 11.92 17.53
C LEU A 127 -6.07 11.21 16.38
N GLY A 128 -5.36 10.14 16.68
CA GLY A 128 -4.67 9.34 15.68
C GLY A 128 -5.63 8.70 14.67
N ASN A 129 -6.80 8.24 15.12
CA ASN A 129 -7.84 7.69 14.23
C ASN A 129 -8.32 8.74 13.23
N VAL A 130 -8.68 9.95 13.72
CA VAL A 130 -9.13 11.03 12.84
C VAL A 130 -8.05 11.43 11.84
N ALA A 131 -6.81 11.61 12.29
CA ALA A 131 -5.70 11.97 11.42
C ALA A 131 -5.40 10.88 10.37
N GLY A 132 -5.42 9.61 10.79
CA GLY A 132 -5.24 8.48 9.88
C GLY A 132 -6.34 8.37 8.83
N ASP A 133 -7.60 8.52 9.23
CA ASP A 133 -8.74 8.46 8.31
C ASP A 133 -8.74 9.63 7.32
N GLN A 134 -8.33 10.81 7.75
CA GLN A 134 -8.16 11.96 6.85
C GLN A 134 -7.08 11.70 5.79
N LEU A 135 -5.93 11.12 6.16
CA LEU A 135 -4.88 10.77 5.20
C LEU A 135 -5.33 9.70 4.20
N LYS A 136 -6.05 8.67 4.68
CA LYS A 136 -6.60 7.61 3.82
C LYS A 136 -7.62 8.21 2.84
N ALA A 137 -8.56 9.01 3.33
CA ALA A 137 -9.56 9.68 2.49
C ALA A 137 -8.92 10.63 1.48
N ALA A 138 -7.91 11.40 1.88
CA ALA A 138 -7.18 12.29 0.98
C ALA A 138 -6.46 11.51 -0.13
N ASN A 139 -5.82 10.38 0.21
CA ASN A 139 -5.19 9.49 -0.77
C ASN A 139 -6.22 8.94 -1.77
N ASP A 140 -7.40 8.51 -1.31
CA ASP A 140 -8.44 7.96 -2.17
C ASP A 140 -9.07 9.03 -3.08
N LEU A 141 -9.14 10.27 -2.61
CA LEU A 141 -9.64 11.41 -3.36
C LEU A 141 -8.56 12.08 -4.24
N GLY A 142 -7.29 11.70 -4.09
CA GLY A 142 -6.16 12.28 -4.82
C GLY A 142 -5.76 13.68 -4.35
N VAL A 143 -6.15 14.08 -3.14
CA VAL A 143 -5.74 15.36 -2.55
C VAL A 143 -4.26 15.28 -2.17
N PRO A 144 -3.41 16.27 -2.58
CA PRO A 144 -1.96 16.21 -2.39
C PRO A 144 -1.54 16.57 -0.95
N ILE A 145 -1.99 15.77 0.03
CA ILE A 145 -1.62 15.91 1.45
C ILE A 145 -0.32 15.14 1.73
N THR A 146 0.57 15.78 2.46
CA THR A 146 1.83 15.18 2.95
C THR A 146 1.97 15.42 4.45
#